data_e1892a642cd07c56dd52a2272a46ba3e
#
_entry.id   e1892a642cd07c56dd52a2272a46ba3e
#
_cell.length_a   1.000
_cell.length_b   1.000
_cell.length_c   1.000
_cell.angle_alpha   90.00
_cell.angle_beta   90.00
_cell.angle_gamma   90.00
#
_symmetry.space_group_name_H-M   'P 1'
#
loop_
_entity.id
_entity.type
_entity.pdbx_description
1 polymer ?
#
loop_
_entity_poly.entity_id
_entity_poly.type
_entity_poly.pdbx_seq_one_letter_code
_entity_poly.pdbx_strand_id
1 'polypeptide(L)'
;EISKHNQVVENLYAEKQKLITQIWKYVITEYQDNIKQYLEEEKKIKAGINSLEEKVRGSRASYVALNNEIKRLTQNVTSVQHSIDEINRILQLYGFNNFQIVPSPGHENQYQIQREDGTLAENTLSEGEITFITFLYFMQLAKGGIDKESMMEDRVLVIDDPVCSLDSTVLFIVSSLIKEMIKQIKSGVGNIKQLIVLTHNVYFHKEVSFVDGRTPKNGNTYYLSLIHIS
;
A
#
# COMPACT_ATOMS: atom_id res chain seq x y z
N GLU A 1 27.85 75.49 -34.69
CA GLU A 1 27.78 74.03 -34.97
C GLU A 1 29.10 73.32 -34.68
N ILE A 2 30.25 73.81 -35.10
CA ILE A 2 31.60 73.22 -34.85
C ILE A 2 31.90 73.11 -33.37
N SER A 3 31.59 74.14 -32.55
CA SER A 3 31.79 74.11 -31.11
C SER A 3 30.94 73.03 -30.40
N LYS A 4 29.69 72.81 -30.83
CA LYS A 4 28.82 71.76 -30.30
C LYS A 4 29.37 70.36 -30.72
N HIS A 5 29.87 70.25 -31.93
CA HIS A 5 30.51 68.97 -32.38
C HIS A 5 31.74 68.63 -31.56
N ASN A 6 32.61 69.58 -31.34
CA ASN A 6 33.84 69.35 -30.55
C ASN A 6 33.51 69.00 -29.12
N GLN A 7 32.50 69.60 -28.50
CA GLN A 7 32.03 69.25 -27.16
C GLN A 7 31.49 67.81 -27.06
N VAL A 8 30.82 67.33 -28.12
CA VAL A 8 30.37 65.94 -28.17
C VAL A 8 31.54 64.98 -28.29
N VAL A 9 32.53 65.30 -29.11
CA VAL A 9 33.76 64.48 -29.28
C VAL A 9 34.58 64.40 -27.98
N GLU A 10 34.78 65.51 -27.29
CA GLU A 10 35.48 65.57 -26.02
C GLU A 10 34.78 64.77 -24.91
N ASN A 11 33.45 64.69 -24.96
CA ASN A 11 32.65 63.99 -23.98
C ASN A 11 31.96 62.71 -24.52
N LEU A 12 32.55 62.10 -25.57
CA LEU A 12 31.95 60.99 -26.29
C LEU A 12 31.44 59.87 -25.41
N TYR A 13 32.20 59.49 -24.39
CA TYR A 13 31.83 58.44 -23.44
C TYR A 13 30.56 58.82 -22.65
N ALA A 14 30.52 60.05 -22.11
CA ALA A 14 29.35 60.51 -21.36
C ALA A 14 28.09 60.66 -22.24
N GLU A 15 28.22 61.13 -23.46
CA GLU A 15 27.11 61.24 -24.41
C GLU A 15 26.59 59.84 -24.84
N LYS A 16 27.50 58.89 -25.02
CA LYS A 16 27.15 57.49 -25.28
C LYS A 16 26.35 56.90 -24.13
N GLN A 17 26.78 57.12 -22.88
CA GLN A 17 26.06 56.65 -21.71
C GLN A 17 24.67 57.28 -21.56
N LYS A 18 24.55 58.57 -21.86
CA LYS A 18 23.24 59.28 -21.92
C LYS A 18 22.30 58.66 -22.97
N LEU A 19 22.82 58.40 -24.16
CA LEU A 19 22.07 57.79 -25.24
C LEU A 19 21.59 56.39 -24.86
N ILE A 20 22.49 55.55 -24.29
CA ILE A 20 22.11 54.20 -23.79
C ILE A 20 20.99 54.31 -22.78
N THR A 21 21.11 55.23 -21.80
CA THR A 21 20.08 55.44 -20.76
C THR A 21 18.76 55.90 -21.38
N GLN A 22 18.76 56.76 -22.37
CA GLN A 22 17.55 57.19 -23.08
C GLN A 22 16.91 56.05 -23.84
N ILE A 23 17.69 55.21 -24.52
CA ILE A 23 17.19 54.03 -25.22
C ILE A 23 16.53 53.06 -24.23
N TRP A 24 17.21 52.74 -23.11
CA TRP A 24 16.63 51.89 -22.12
C TRP A 24 15.35 52.48 -21.49
N LYS A 25 15.33 53.78 -21.22
CA LYS A 25 14.13 54.46 -20.75
C LYS A 25 12.97 54.34 -21.73
N TYR A 26 13.22 54.52 -23.03
CA TYR A 26 12.25 54.35 -24.06
C TYR A 26 11.69 52.91 -24.11
N VAL A 27 12.58 51.92 -24.18
CA VAL A 27 12.23 50.49 -24.20
C VAL A 27 11.42 50.11 -22.96
N ILE A 28 11.87 50.50 -21.77
CA ILE A 28 11.13 50.22 -20.53
C ILE A 28 9.74 50.86 -20.53
N THR A 29 9.63 52.10 -21.06
CA THR A 29 8.34 52.80 -21.13
C THR A 29 7.40 52.12 -22.10
N GLU A 30 7.90 51.66 -23.24
CA GLU A 30 7.13 50.96 -24.26
C GLU A 30 6.62 49.59 -23.81
N TYR A 31 7.43 48.87 -23.01
CA TYR A 31 7.09 47.54 -22.48
C TYR A 31 6.62 47.57 -21.01
N GLN A 32 6.31 48.74 -20.47
CA GLN A 32 5.97 48.91 -19.05
C GLN A 32 4.79 48.02 -18.61
N ASP A 33 3.77 47.92 -19.43
CA ASP A 33 2.56 47.11 -19.13
C ASP A 33 2.89 45.62 -19.15
N ASN A 34 3.69 45.16 -20.11
CA ASN A 34 4.13 43.77 -20.19
C ASN A 34 5.00 43.39 -19.02
N ILE A 35 5.93 44.26 -18.60
CA ILE A 35 6.78 44.07 -17.43
C ILE A 35 5.93 43.96 -16.16
N LYS A 36 4.96 44.87 -16.02
CA LYS A 36 4.05 44.86 -14.87
C LYS A 36 3.22 43.58 -14.81
N GLN A 37 2.67 43.16 -15.92
CA GLN A 37 1.90 41.90 -16.02
C GLN A 37 2.78 40.70 -15.63
N TYR A 38 3.99 40.63 -16.20
CA TYR A 38 4.95 39.57 -15.88
C TYR A 38 5.27 39.52 -14.38
N LEU A 39 5.55 40.66 -13.76
CA LEU A 39 5.85 40.73 -12.32
C LEU A 39 4.66 40.32 -11.46
N GLU A 40 3.44 40.67 -11.86
CA GLU A 40 2.21 40.24 -11.17
C GLU A 40 2.00 38.72 -11.29
N GLU A 41 2.21 38.16 -12.47
CA GLU A 41 2.11 36.70 -12.70
C GLU A 41 3.20 35.95 -11.93
N GLU A 42 4.44 36.42 -11.97
CA GLU A 42 5.56 35.85 -11.20
C GLU A 42 5.22 35.85 -9.69
N LYS A 43 4.70 36.94 -9.17
CA LYS A 43 4.28 37.05 -7.76
C LYS A 43 3.19 36.02 -7.40
N LYS A 44 2.19 35.86 -8.28
CA LYS A 44 1.11 34.86 -8.08
C LYS A 44 1.64 33.45 -8.10
N ILE A 45 2.52 33.12 -9.06
CA ILE A 45 3.13 31.80 -9.18
C ILE A 45 4.00 31.50 -7.96
N LYS A 46 4.85 32.43 -7.52
CA LYS A 46 5.68 32.28 -6.32
C LYS A 46 4.84 32.07 -5.06
N ALA A 47 3.76 32.82 -4.91
CA ALA A 47 2.84 32.62 -3.78
C ALA A 47 2.15 31.23 -3.83
N GLY A 48 1.79 30.77 -5.02
CA GLY A 48 1.25 29.41 -5.21
C GLY A 48 2.25 28.32 -4.86
N ILE A 49 3.50 28.45 -5.30
CA ILE A 49 4.59 27.51 -4.95
C ILE A 49 4.79 27.45 -3.45
N ASN A 50 4.95 28.60 -2.78
CA ASN A 50 5.14 28.64 -1.33
C ASN A 50 3.98 27.99 -0.57
N SER A 51 2.73 28.23 -1.00
CA SER A 51 1.55 27.59 -0.41
C SER A 51 1.55 26.07 -0.57
N LEU A 52 1.96 25.58 -1.73
CA LEU A 52 2.08 24.12 -2.00
C LEU A 52 3.20 23.51 -1.18
N GLU A 53 4.35 24.16 -1.08
CA GLU A 53 5.48 23.69 -0.26
C GLU A 53 5.11 23.60 1.22
N GLU A 54 4.35 24.57 1.72
CA GLU A 54 3.82 24.52 3.10
C GLU A 54 2.87 23.34 3.32
N LYS A 55 1.96 23.09 2.38
CA LYS A 55 1.04 21.95 2.44
C LYS A 55 1.80 20.62 2.41
N VAL A 56 2.78 20.49 1.53
CA VAL A 56 3.64 19.29 1.44
C VAL A 56 4.40 19.07 2.73
N ARG A 57 4.99 20.12 3.29
CA ARG A 57 5.70 20.06 4.57
C ARG A 57 4.78 19.65 5.72
N GLY A 58 3.58 20.25 5.81
CA GLY A 58 2.58 19.89 6.80
C GLY A 58 2.11 18.45 6.69
N SER A 59 1.80 18.00 5.47
CA SER A 59 1.40 16.61 5.21
C SER A 59 2.51 15.62 5.57
N ARG A 60 3.76 15.95 5.24
CA ARG A 60 4.93 15.11 5.59
C ARG A 60 5.13 15.03 7.10
N ALA A 61 4.97 16.14 7.83
CA ALA A 61 5.05 16.16 9.29
C ALA A 61 3.95 15.28 9.91
N SER A 62 2.71 15.40 9.44
CA SER A 62 1.59 14.57 9.88
C SER A 62 1.82 13.09 9.58
N TYR A 63 2.34 12.76 8.40
CA TYR A 63 2.69 11.38 8.05
C TYR A 63 3.74 10.80 9.02
N VAL A 64 4.81 11.54 9.31
CA VAL A 64 5.85 11.10 10.24
C VAL A 64 5.29 10.91 11.65
N ALA A 65 4.44 11.83 12.12
CA ALA A 65 3.80 11.73 13.43
C ALA A 65 2.90 10.50 13.54
N LEU A 66 2.04 10.27 12.54
CA LEU A 66 1.17 9.08 12.48
C LEU A 66 1.98 7.79 12.41
N ASN A 67 3.04 7.75 11.63
CA ASN A 67 3.90 6.58 11.53
C ASN A 67 4.61 6.26 12.84
N ASN A 68 5.07 7.29 13.57
CA ASN A 68 5.66 7.12 14.90
C ASN A 68 4.62 6.65 15.93
N GLU A 69 3.38 7.15 15.85
CA GLU A 69 2.30 6.69 16.73
C GLU A 69 1.91 5.25 16.44
N ILE A 70 1.81 4.87 15.16
CA ILE A 70 1.62 3.46 14.76
C ILE A 70 2.72 2.58 15.35
N LYS A 71 4.00 2.98 15.20
CA LYS A 71 5.12 2.23 15.77
C LYS A 71 5.01 2.10 17.29
N ARG A 72 4.65 3.18 17.99
CA ARG A 72 4.47 3.19 19.46
C ARG A 72 3.35 2.25 19.88
N LEU A 73 2.20 2.33 19.22
CA LEU A 73 1.05 1.46 19.50
C LEU A 73 1.38 -0.01 19.18
N THR A 74 2.06 -0.27 18.07
CA THR A 74 2.48 -1.61 17.67
C THR A 74 3.50 -2.21 18.63
N GLN A 75 4.39 -1.41 19.26
CA GLN A 75 5.33 -1.91 20.28
C GLN A 75 4.65 -2.44 21.54
N ASN A 76 3.45 -1.96 21.85
CA ASN A 76 2.70 -2.39 23.04
C ASN A 76 1.73 -3.55 22.75
N VAL A 77 1.51 -3.90 21.47
CA VAL A 77 0.70 -5.05 21.08
C VAL A 77 1.62 -6.26 20.99
N THR A 78 1.72 -7.03 22.05
CA THR A 78 2.24 -8.40 22.01
C THR A 78 1.19 -9.26 21.30
N SER A 79 1.33 -9.43 20.03
CA SER A 79 0.18 -9.60 19.16
C SER A 79 -0.20 -11.05 18.87
N VAL A 80 0.25 -11.99 19.69
CA VAL A 80 -0.27 -13.36 19.63
C VAL A 80 -1.78 -13.35 19.90
N GLN A 81 -2.23 -12.60 20.90
CA GLN A 81 -3.64 -12.53 21.25
C GLN A 81 -4.52 -11.95 20.12
N HIS A 82 -4.08 -10.88 19.47
CA HIS A 82 -4.82 -10.31 18.33
C HIS A 82 -4.98 -11.30 17.17
N SER A 83 -3.94 -12.06 16.87
CA SER A 83 -4.00 -13.09 15.82
C SER A 83 -4.96 -14.23 16.21
N ILE A 84 -4.96 -14.64 17.48
CA ILE A 84 -5.89 -15.63 18.02
C ILE A 84 -7.34 -15.13 17.89
N ASP A 85 -7.59 -13.90 18.34
CA ASP A 85 -8.93 -13.31 18.32
C ASP A 85 -9.48 -13.23 16.91
N GLU A 86 -8.65 -12.85 15.94
CA GLU A 86 -9.06 -12.77 14.53
C GLU A 86 -9.29 -14.17 13.92
N ILE A 87 -8.46 -15.16 14.22
CA ILE A 87 -8.69 -16.53 13.78
C ILE A 87 -10.00 -17.06 14.38
N ASN A 88 -10.19 -16.90 15.68
CA ASN A 88 -11.42 -17.35 16.37
C ASN A 88 -12.66 -16.65 15.82
N ARG A 89 -12.57 -15.36 15.50
CA ARG A 89 -13.64 -14.61 14.86
C ARG A 89 -14.02 -15.21 13.49
N ILE A 90 -13.02 -15.57 12.69
CA ILE A 90 -13.23 -16.20 11.38
C ILE A 90 -13.85 -17.59 11.55
N LEU A 91 -13.34 -18.39 12.48
CA LEU A 91 -13.90 -19.72 12.77
C LEU A 91 -15.37 -19.63 13.16
N GLN A 92 -15.74 -18.76 14.08
CA GLN A 92 -17.12 -18.52 14.50
C GLN A 92 -18.01 -18.04 13.36
N LEU A 93 -17.52 -17.10 12.55
CA LEU A 93 -18.25 -16.55 11.40
C LEU A 93 -18.68 -17.65 10.40
N TYR A 94 -17.83 -18.65 10.24
CA TYR A 94 -18.07 -19.75 9.31
C TYR A 94 -18.61 -21.02 9.97
N GLY A 95 -19.04 -20.95 11.25
CA GLY A 95 -19.75 -22.02 11.94
C GLY A 95 -18.85 -23.08 12.59
N PHE A 96 -17.56 -22.85 12.70
CA PHE A 96 -16.63 -23.72 13.44
C PHE A 96 -16.68 -23.36 14.93
N ASN A 97 -17.73 -23.76 15.62
CA ASN A 97 -17.98 -23.39 17.03
C ASN A 97 -17.53 -24.46 18.02
N ASN A 98 -17.11 -25.63 17.55
CA ASN A 98 -16.78 -26.80 18.37
C ASN A 98 -15.37 -26.79 18.95
N PHE A 99 -14.56 -25.79 18.63
CA PHE A 99 -13.22 -25.57 19.18
C PHE A 99 -12.83 -24.10 19.06
N GLN A 100 -11.85 -23.70 19.85
CA GLN A 100 -11.24 -22.36 19.79
C GLN A 100 -9.72 -22.44 19.93
N ILE A 101 -9.01 -21.45 19.43
CA ILE A 101 -7.59 -21.31 19.59
C ILE A 101 -7.30 -20.42 20.79
N VAL A 102 -6.46 -20.89 21.70
CA VAL A 102 -6.07 -20.16 22.91
C VAL A 102 -4.54 -20.12 23.04
N PRO A 103 -3.98 -19.16 23.77
CA PRO A 103 -2.56 -19.17 24.10
C PRO A 103 -2.19 -20.43 24.88
N SER A 104 -1.05 -21.04 24.55
CA SER A 104 -0.56 -22.22 25.26
C SER A 104 -0.02 -21.81 26.64
N PRO A 105 -0.48 -22.43 27.76
CA PRO A 105 0.04 -22.12 29.07
C PRO A 105 1.54 -22.40 29.17
N GLY A 106 2.31 -21.42 29.61
CA GLY A 106 3.75 -21.56 29.86
C GLY A 106 4.66 -21.43 28.63
N HIS A 107 4.12 -21.16 27.44
CA HIS A 107 4.91 -20.96 26.24
C HIS A 107 4.48 -19.67 25.55
N GLU A 108 5.34 -18.66 25.52
CA GLU A 108 5.09 -17.43 24.76
C GLU A 108 5.04 -17.73 23.25
N ASN A 109 4.07 -17.14 22.55
CA ASN A 109 3.89 -17.26 21.10
C ASN A 109 3.50 -18.66 20.59
N GLN A 110 3.02 -19.54 21.46
CA GLN A 110 2.44 -20.82 21.04
C GLN A 110 0.94 -20.85 21.25
N TYR A 111 0.24 -21.58 20.36
CA TYR A 111 -1.20 -21.76 20.39
C TYR A 111 -1.52 -23.21 20.74
N GLN A 112 -2.67 -23.41 21.35
CA GLN A 112 -3.30 -24.73 21.48
C GLN A 112 -4.77 -24.64 21.08
N ILE A 113 -5.32 -25.74 20.61
CA ILE A 113 -6.71 -25.83 20.22
C ILE A 113 -7.48 -26.52 21.34
N GLN A 114 -8.52 -25.86 21.84
CA GLN A 114 -9.35 -26.36 22.91
C GLN A 114 -10.81 -26.51 22.49
N ARG A 115 -11.51 -27.50 23.03
CA ARG A 115 -12.96 -27.61 23.02
C ARG A 115 -13.56 -26.63 24.03
N GLU A 116 -14.89 -26.42 23.96
CA GLU A 116 -15.60 -25.58 24.92
C GLU A 116 -15.45 -26.04 26.39
N ASP A 117 -15.27 -27.34 26.61
CA ASP A 117 -15.03 -27.95 27.93
C ASP A 117 -13.58 -27.80 28.43
N GLY A 118 -12.72 -27.15 27.68
CA GLY A 118 -11.30 -26.94 28.01
C GLY A 118 -10.39 -28.09 27.64
N THR A 119 -10.90 -29.19 27.05
CA THR A 119 -10.06 -30.31 26.61
C THR A 119 -9.27 -29.97 25.34
N LEU A 120 -8.07 -30.52 25.18
CA LEU A 120 -7.28 -30.34 23.97
C LEU A 120 -7.93 -31.05 22.79
N ALA A 121 -8.07 -30.34 21.69
CA ALA A 121 -8.74 -30.82 20.48
C ALA A 121 -7.79 -31.38 19.40
N GLU A 122 -6.48 -31.27 19.56
CA GLU A 122 -5.48 -31.59 18.54
C GLU A 122 -5.66 -32.99 17.89
N ASN A 123 -5.98 -33.99 18.69
CA ASN A 123 -6.15 -35.37 18.20
C ASN A 123 -7.58 -35.69 17.73
N THR A 124 -8.49 -34.74 17.76
CA THR A 124 -9.91 -34.96 17.46
C THR A 124 -10.43 -34.08 16.32
N LEU A 125 -9.56 -33.30 15.72
CA LEU A 125 -9.87 -32.50 14.54
C LEU A 125 -9.82 -33.36 13.28
N SER A 126 -10.70 -33.08 12.34
CA SER A 126 -10.63 -33.61 10.99
C SER A 126 -9.44 -33.03 10.23
N GLU A 127 -8.96 -33.72 9.21
CA GLU A 127 -7.89 -33.23 8.32
C GLU A 127 -8.26 -31.88 7.70
N GLY A 128 -9.52 -31.68 7.31
CA GLY A 128 -10.00 -30.42 6.77
C GLY A 128 -9.96 -29.27 7.78
N GLU A 129 -10.35 -29.52 9.06
CA GLU A 129 -10.25 -28.52 10.13
C GLU A 129 -8.81 -28.13 10.41
N ILE A 130 -7.89 -29.08 10.46
CA ILE A 130 -6.46 -28.84 10.66
C ILE A 130 -5.89 -27.98 9.50
N THR A 131 -6.18 -28.36 8.27
CA THR A 131 -5.75 -27.63 7.07
C THR A 131 -6.29 -26.20 7.07
N PHE A 132 -7.56 -26.02 7.43
CA PHE A 132 -8.19 -24.70 7.51
C PHE A 132 -7.57 -23.81 8.61
N ILE A 133 -7.37 -24.35 9.80
CA ILE A 133 -6.69 -23.63 10.90
C ILE A 133 -5.28 -23.23 10.50
N THR A 134 -4.53 -24.16 9.88
CA THR A 134 -3.18 -23.91 9.39
C THR A 134 -3.17 -22.80 8.34
N PHE A 135 -4.14 -22.78 7.43
CA PHE A 135 -4.32 -21.71 6.45
C PHE A 135 -4.62 -20.37 7.14
N LEU A 136 -5.51 -20.33 8.13
CA LEU A 136 -5.81 -19.10 8.87
C LEU A 136 -4.56 -18.58 9.63
N TYR A 137 -3.80 -19.46 10.24
CA TYR A 137 -2.56 -19.10 10.91
C TYR A 137 -1.53 -18.53 9.93
N PHE A 138 -1.34 -19.18 8.79
CA PHE A 138 -0.51 -18.68 7.71
C PHE A 138 -0.95 -17.30 7.23
N MET A 139 -2.25 -17.06 7.11
CA MET A 139 -2.79 -15.76 6.74
C MET A 139 -2.45 -14.66 7.77
N GLN A 140 -2.45 -14.99 9.06
CA GLN A 140 -2.04 -14.05 10.11
C GLN A 140 -0.54 -13.76 10.07
N LEU A 141 0.29 -14.78 9.82
CA LEU A 141 1.72 -14.59 9.57
C LEU A 141 1.97 -13.66 8.37
N ALA A 142 1.27 -13.91 7.27
CA ALA A 142 1.40 -13.13 6.05
C ALA A 142 1.02 -11.65 6.25
N LYS A 143 0.03 -11.37 7.08
CA LYS A 143 -0.38 -10.01 7.46
C LYS A 143 0.59 -9.34 8.45
N GLY A 144 1.59 -10.04 8.94
CA GLY A 144 2.55 -9.50 9.91
C GLY A 144 2.05 -9.52 11.35
N GLY A 145 0.99 -10.28 11.66
CA GLY A 145 0.34 -10.26 12.98
C GLY A 145 1.15 -10.86 14.14
N ILE A 146 2.24 -11.59 13.87
CA ILE A 146 2.96 -12.36 14.89
C ILE A 146 4.34 -11.77 15.19
N ASP A 147 4.96 -11.06 14.25
CA ASP A 147 6.31 -10.55 14.40
C ASP A 147 6.37 -9.02 14.26
N LYS A 148 6.94 -8.34 15.26
CA LYS A 148 7.00 -6.88 15.35
C LYS A 148 7.81 -6.24 14.22
N GLU A 149 8.88 -6.89 13.77
CA GLU A 149 9.79 -6.34 12.77
C GLU A 149 9.20 -6.44 11.35
N SER A 150 8.39 -7.44 11.11
CA SER A 150 7.84 -7.73 9.79
C SER A 150 6.51 -7.04 9.46
N MET A 151 5.93 -6.27 10.38
CA MET A 151 4.64 -5.57 10.17
C MET A 151 4.68 -4.47 9.09
N MET A 152 5.86 -3.98 8.71
CA MET A 152 6.00 -2.85 7.77
C MET A 152 6.65 -3.22 6.44
N GLU A 153 7.03 -4.47 6.25
CA GLU A 153 7.69 -4.90 5.02
C GLU A 153 6.67 -5.26 3.94
N ASP A 154 6.92 -4.80 2.72
CA ASP A 154 6.16 -5.20 1.55
C ASP A 154 6.41 -6.67 1.24
N ARG A 155 5.33 -7.44 1.02
CA ARG A 155 5.39 -8.90 0.87
C ARG A 155 4.80 -9.37 -0.44
N VAL A 156 5.42 -10.41 -0.97
CA VAL A 156 4.86 -11.26 -2.02
C VAL A 156 4.43 -12.57 -1.37
N LEU A 157 3.18 -12.94 -1.55
CA LEU A 157 2.62 -14.15 -0.97
C LEU A 157 2.47 -15.21 -2.05
N VAL A 158 3.00 -16.39 -1.78
CA VAL A 158 2.83 -17.57 -2.64
C VAL A 158 2.06 -18.62 -1.87
N ILE A 159 0.95 -19.06 -2.42
CA ILE A 159 0.09 -20.09 -1.82
C ILE A 159 0.05 -21.26 -2.80
N ASP A 160 0.56 -22.40 -2.35
CA ASP A 160 0.58 -23.63 -3.13
C ASP A 160 -0.51 -24.55 -2.62
N ASP A 161 -1.47 -24.80 -3.51
CA ASP A 161 -2.58 -25.73 -3.39
C ASP A 161 -3.34 -25.69 -2.04
N PRO A 162 -3.91 -24.53 -1.68
CA PRO A 162 -4.46 -24.28 -0.34
C PRO A 162 -5.70 -25.10 0.02
N VAL A 163 -6.22 -25.92 -0.91
CA VAL A 163 -7.50 -26.64 -0.79
C VAL A 163 -7.39 -28.12 -1.08
N CYS A 164 -6.21 -28.73 -0.88
CA CYS A 164 -6.06 -30.18 -0.94
C CYS A 164 -6.92 -30.85 0.13
N SER A 165 -7.74 -31.83 -0.26
CA SER A 165 -8.55 -32.68 0.63
C SER A 165 -9.62 -31.94 1.46
N LEU A 166 -10.02 -30.73 1.07
CA LEU A 166 -11.06 -29.95 1.76
C LEU A 166 -12.44 -30.25 1.21
N ASP A 167 -13.42 -30.21 2.10
CA ASP A 167 -14.82 -30.22 1.70
C ASP A 167 -15.23 -28.94 0.94
N SER A 168 -16.39 -28.97 0.28
CA SER A 168 -16.87 -27.84 -0.51
C SER A 168 -17.09 -26.57 0.30
N THR A 169 -17.41 -26.70 1.59
CA THR A 169 -17.64 -25.56 2.50
C THR A 169 -16.34 -24.84 2.80
N VAL A 170 -15.31 -25.58 3.19
CA VAL A 170 -13.97 -25.00 3.46
C VAL A 170 -13.35 -24.43 2.20
N LEU A 171 -13.52 -25.11 1.04
CA LEU A 171 -13.09 -24.58 -0.25
C LEU A 171 -13.69 -23.20 -0.53
N PHE A 172 -15.01 -23.04 -0.32
CA PHE A 172 -15.69 -21.77 -0.52
C PHE A 172 -15.17 -20.69 0.44
N ILE A 173 -14.94 -21.05 1.71
CA ILE A 173 -14.42 -20.11 2.72
C ILE A 173 -13.00 -19.64 2.36
N VAL A 174 -12.10 -20.54 2.03
CA VAL A 174 -10.72 -20.22 1.62
C VAL A 174 -10.73 -19.36 0.36
N SER A 175 -11.58 -19.70 -0.62
CA SER A 175 -11.74 -18.87 -1.83
C SER A 175 -12.20 -17.45 -1.50
N SER A 176 -13.13 -17.30 -0.57
CA SER A 176 -13.67 -16.00 -0.14
C SER A 176 -12.59 -15.16 0.57
N LEU A 177 -11.79 -15.76 1.44
CA LEU A 177 -10.68 -15.10 2.12
C LEU A 177 -9.59 -14.64 1.12
N ILE A 178 -9.29 -15.46 0.12
CA ILE A 178 -8.35 -15.09 -0.95
C ILE A 178 -8.90 -13.97 -1.82
N LYS A 179 -10.19 -13.99 -2.17
CA LYS A 179 -10.84 -12.88 -2.89
C LYS A 179 -10.76 -11.57 -2.12
N GLU A 180 -10.99 -11.60 -0.81
CA GLU A 180 -10.85 -10.40 0.04
C GLU A 180 -9.41 -9.89 0.06
N MET A 181 -8.41 -10.78 0.14
CA MET A 181 -7.00 -10.41 0.03
C MET A 181 -6.68 -9.78 -1.34
N ILE A 182 -7.16 -10.34 -2.44
CA ILE A 182 -7.00 -9.77 -3.78
C ILE A 182 -7.59 -8.36 -3.83
N LYS A 183 -8.74 -8.13 -3.22
CA LYS A 183 -9.38 -6.82 -3.15
C LYS A 183 -8.53 -5.83 -2.36
N GLN A 184 -7.97 -6.23 -1.22
CA GLN A 184 -7.07 -5.41 -0.42
C GLN A 184 -5.80 -5.03 -1.20
N ILE A 185 -5.17 -5.98 -1.90
CA ILE A 185 -4.01 -5.73 -2.76
C ILE A 185 -4.35 -4.72 -3.87
N LYS A 186 -5.48 -4.89 -4.56
CA LYS A 186 -5.93 -3.96 -5.61
C LYS A 186 -6.22 -2.56 -5.11
N SER A 187 -6.67 -2.41 -3.87
CA SER A 187 -6.92 -1.12 -3.23
C SER A 187 -5.67 -0.52 -2.58
N GLY A 188 -4.53 -1.21 -2.63
CA GLY A 188 -3.27 -0.76 -2.02
C GLY A 188 -3.26 -0.81 -0.49
N VAL A 189 -4.21 -1.53 0.11
CA VAL A 189 -4.32 -1.65 1.57
C VAL A 189 -3.47 -2.82 2.08
N GLY A 190 -2.64 -2.58 3.08
CA GLY A 190 -1.78 -3.57 3.72
C GLY A 190 -0.43 -3.77 3.03
N ASN A 191 0.35 -4.69 3.58
CA ASN A 191 1.74 -4.96 3.19
C ASN A 191 1.87 -6.05 2.11
N ILE A 192 0.82 -6.81 1.83
CA ILE A 192 0.86 -7.79 0.75
C ILE A 192 0.66 -7.05 -0.57
N LYS A 193 1.69 -7.04 -1.42
CA LYS A 193 1.68 -6.31 -2.71
C LYS A 193 1.38 -7.22 -3.89
N GLN A 194 1.67 -8.49 -3.75
CA GLN A 194 1.43 -9.48 -4.81
C GLN A 194 1.01 -10.81 -4.19
N LEU A 195 0.08 -11.48 -4.85
CA LEU A 195 -0.39 -12.81 -4.51
C LEU A 195 -0.22 -13.72 -5.72
N ILE A 196 0.43 -14.85 -5.52
CA ILE A 196 0.58 -15.94 -6.49
C ILE A 196 -0.10 -17.16 -5.89
N VAL A 197 -1.08 -17.70 -6.58
CA VAL A 197 -1.81 -18.90 -6.15
C VAL A 197 -1.58 -20.01 -7.17
N LEU A 198 -1.05 -21.13 -6.70
CA LEU A 198 -0.88 -22.33 -7.48
C LEU A 198 -1.98 -23.31 -7.05
N THR A 199 -2.64 -23.96 -7.99
CA THR A 199 -3.66 -24.97 -7.68
C THR A 199 -3.91 -25.89 -8.85
N HIS A 200 -4.19 -27.14 -8.56
CA HIS A 200 -4.70 -28.12 -9.51
C HIS A 200 -6.23 -28.27 -9.42
N ASN A 201 -6.87 -27.63 -8.42
CA ASN A 201 -8.31 -27.71 -8.22
C ASN A 201 -9.06 -26.69 -9.10
N VAL A 202 -9.77 -27.20 -10.11
CA VAL A 202 -10.50 -26.39 -11.09
C VAL A 202 -11.65 -25.59 -10.45
N TYR A 203 -12.32 -26.13 -9.44
CA TYR A 203 -13.40 -25.45 -8.75
C TYR A 203 -12.86 -24.26 -7.92
N PHE A 204 -11.79 -24.48 -7.20
CA PHE A 204 -11.12 -23.43 -6.47
C PHE A 204 -10.60 -22.33 -7.40
N HIS A 205 -9.93 -22.70 -8.49
CA HIS A 205 -9.50 -21.75 -9.51
C HIS A 205 -10.66 -20.90 -10.02
N LYS A 206 -11.78 -21.53 -10.35
CA LYS A 206 -13.00 -20.83 -10.80
C LYS A 206 -13.51 -19.87 -9.74
N GLU A 207 -13.63 -20.31 -8.50
CA GLU A 207 -14.11 -19.46 -7.39
C GLU A 207 -13.22 -18.23 -7.16
N VAL A 208 -11.91 -18.36 -7.21
CA VAL A 208 -10.97 -17.27 -6.93
C VAL A 208 -10.83 -16.32 -8.12
N SER A 209 -10.73 -16.84 -9.35
CA SER A 209 -10.41 -16.02 -10.53
C SER A 209 -11.62 -15.33 -11.16
N PHE A 210 -12.84 -15.83 -10.94
CA PHE A 210 -14.06 -15.29 -11.54
C PHE A 210 -14.81 -14.37 -10.56
N VAL A 211 -15.12 -13.15 -10.98
CA VAL A 211 -15.89 -12.21 -10.16
C VAL A 211 -17.39 -12.54 -10.19
N ASP A 212 -17.94 -12.76 -11.39
CA ASP A 212 -19.37 -13.03 -11.58
C ASP A 212 -19.63 -14.47 -12.04
N GLY A 213 -18.70 -15.37 -11.80
CA GLY A 213 -18.78 -16.76 -12.24
C GLY A 213 -18.67 -16.96 -13.77
N ARG A 214 -18.40 -15.92 -14.55
CA ARG A 214 -18.41 -15.95 -16.02
C ARG A 214 -17.08 -15.63 -16.67
N THR A 215 -16.33 -14.67 -16.12
CA THR A 215 -15.06 -14.22 -16.69
C THR A 215 -14.01 -13.98 -15.61
N PRO A 216 -12.74 -14.39 -15.83
CA PRO A 216 -11.68 -14.12 -14.90
C PRO A 216 -11.37 -12.61 -14.89
N LYS A 217 -11.64 -11.94 -13.76
CA LYS A 217 -11.39 -10.49 -13.58
C LYS A 217 -10.46 -10.17 -12.42
N ASN A 218 -10.10 -11.17 -11.62
CA ASN A 218 -9.33 -10.93 -10.40
C ASN A 218 -7.81 -10.94 -10.60
N GLY A 219 -7.32 -11.39 -11.73
CA GLY A 219 -5.88 -11.44 -12.00
C GLY A 219 -5.55 -12.10 -13.32
N ASN A 220 -4.28 -12.33 -13.55
CA ASN A 220 -3.78 -13.10 -14.69
C ASN A 220 -3.80 -14.58 -14.34
N THR A 221 -4.37 -15.38 -15.20
CA THR A 221 -4.45 -16.84 -15.05
C THR A 221 -3.54 -17.52 -16.05
N TYR A 222 -2.73 -18.46 -15.58
CA TYR A 222 -1.82 -19.25 -16.38
C TYR A 222 -2.14 -20.74 -16.19
N TYR A 223 -2.21 -21.48 -17.27
CA TYR A 223 -2.35 -22.92 -17.25
C TYR A 223 -1.01 -23.58 -17.59
N LEU A 224 -0.52 -24.41 -16.67
CA LEU A 224 0.64 -25.26 -16.91
C LEU A 224 0.14 -26.64 -17.31
N SER A 225 0.39 -27.04 -18.55
CA SER A 225 0.12 -28.39 -19.03
C SER A 225 1.44 -29.12 -19.20
N LEU A 226 1.59 -30.26 -18.53
CA LEU A 226 2.68 -31.20 -18.81
C LEU A 226 2.28 -31.98 -20.09
N ILE A 227 2.73 -31.50 -21.25
CA ILE A 227 2.66 -32.27 -22.48
C ILE A 227 3.82 -33.23 -22.42
N HIS A 228 3.55 -34.53 -22.30
CA HIS A 228 4.54 -35.53 -22.61
C HIS A 228 4.88 -35.41 -24.10
N ILE A 229 6.03 -34.83 -24.39
CA ILE A 229 6.65 -34.95 -25.70
C ILE A 229 7.25 -36.36 -25.73
N SER A 230 6.54 -37.31 -26.35
CA SER A 230 7.03 -38.63 -26.70
C SER A 230 7.91 -38.52 -27.94
#